data_5938781541bdd9329e1e7a37295ab27f
#
_entry.id   5938781541bdd9329e1e7a37295ab27f
#
_cell.length_a   1.000
_cell.length_b   1.000
_cell.length_c   1.000
_cell.angle_alpha   90.00
_cell.angle_beta   90.00
_cell.angle_gamma   90.00
#
_symmetry.space_group_name_H-M   'P 1'
#
loop_
_entity.id
_entity.type
_entity.pdbx_description
1 polymer ?
#
loop_
_entity_poly.entity_id
_entity_poly.type
_entity_poly.pdbx_seq_one_letter_code
_entity_poly.pdbx_strand_id
1 'polypeptide(L)'
;MSFQQPKSLNVLLLGDSCLDIYHYGSCNRISPEAPVPVFVEDEIEVRHGMALNVYLNLLAFNLAVECMVGDTQVEKHRYIDFKSKQHLLRVDLNEDEETGVFRFDERTMADVDLVVISDYNKGFLHPPACSSLARYCFDKNIPVFVDSKKKDLSCFENCILKINKNEYEEVVQYPNNYDLIVTVGAEGTLYKGEIY
;
A
#
# COMPACT_ATOMS: atom_id res chain seq x y z
N MET A 1 35.43 20.56 -6.56
CA MET A 1 34.89 19.27 -6.14
C MET A 1 33.60 19.11 -6.89
N SER A 2 33.51 18.22 -7.89
CA SER A 2 32.27 17.90 -8.60
C SER A 2 31.44 17.03 -7.66
N PHE A 3 30.33 17.55 -7.18
CA PHE A 3 29.29 16.71 -6.54
C PHE A 3 28.77 15.77 -7.62
N GLN A 4 29.20 14.51 -7.61
CA GLN A 4 28.49 13.48 -8.33
C GLN A 4 27.10 13.38 -7.68
N GLN A 5 26.05 13.62 -8.47
CA GLN A 5 24.71 13.26 -8.01
C GLN A 5 24.70 11.76 -7.71
N PRO A 6 24.16 11.34 -6.55
CA PRO A 6 24.04 9.91 -6.27
C PRO A 6 23.26 9.25 -7.40
N LYS A 7 23.68 8.05 -7.82
CA LYS A 7 22.97 7.23 -8.80
C LYS A 7 21.53 7.06 -8.29
N SER A 8 20.55 7.39 -9.13
CA SER A 8 19.16 7.10 -8.81
C SER A 8 19.01 5.59 -8.60
N LEU A 9 18.38 5.17 -7.48
CA LEU A 9 18.08 3.77 -7.24
C LEU A 9 16.92 3.33 -8.14
N ASN A 10 17.03 2.13 -8.69
CA ASN A 10 15.96 1.46 -9.40
C ASN A 10 15.13 0.64 -8.40
N VAL A 11 13.89 1.02 -8.22
CA VAL A 11 12.97 0.42 -7.26
C VAL A 11 11.91 -0.41 -7.99
N LEU A 12 11.73 -1.66 -7.59
CA LEU A 12 10.56 -2.44 -7.97
C LEU A 12 9.52 -2.31 -6.85
N LEU A 13 8.37 -1.72 -7.17
CA LEU A 13 7.22 -1.62 -6.29
C LEU A 13 6.17 -2.66 -6.68
N LEU A 14 5.77 -3.47 -5.72
CA LEU A 14 4.73 -4.49 -5.88
C LEU A 14 3.60 -4.25 -4.88
N GLY A 15 2.35 -4.43 -5.30
CA GLY A 15 1.25 -4.36 -4.32
C GLY A 15 -0.15 -4.31 -4.91
N ASP A 16 -1.11 -4.14 -4.01
CA ASP A 16 -2.49 -3.88 -4.37
C ASP A 16 -2.68 -2.38 -4.64
N SER A 17 -3.59 -2.02 -5.54
CA SER A 17 -3.89 -0.65 -5.89
C SER A 17 -5.37 -0.32 -5.72
N CYS A 18 -5.69 0.95 -5.52
CA CYS A 18 -7.06 1.44 -5.59
C CYS A 18 -7.12 2.90 -6.05
N LEU A 19 -8.31 3.33 -6.45
CA LEU A 19 -8.65 4.75 -6.58
C LEU A 19 -9.45 5.19 -5.36
N ASP A 20 -9.01 6.25 -4.71
CA ASP A 20 -9.74 6.96 -3.68
C ASP A 20 -10.49 8.13 -4.34
N ILE A 21 -11.81 8.03 -4.45
CA ILE A 21 -12.68 8.98 -5.14
C ILE A 21 -13.47 9.75 -4.09
N TYR A 22 -13.20 11.04 -4.00
CA TYR A 22 -13.82 11.95 -3.04
C TYR A 22 -14.91 12.75 -3.72
N HIS A 23 -16.15 12.55 -3.30
CA HIS A 23 -17.32 13.29 -3.73
C HIS A 23 -17.63 14.35 -2.70
N TYR A 24 -17.37 15.61 -3.02
CA TYR A 24 -17.70 16.74 -2.16
C TYR A 24 -19.06 17.31 -2.55
N GLY A 25 -19.91 17.54 -1.56
CA GLY A 25 -21.26 18.03 -1.82
C GLY A 25 -22.00 18.41 -0.55
N SER A 26 -23.32 18.41 -0.60
CA SER A 26 -24.17 18.76 0.55
C SER A 26 -25.42 17.91 0.65
N CYS A 27 -25.91 17.71 1.89
CA CYS A 27 -27.18 17.06 2.18
C CYS A 27 -28.14 18.06 2.83
N ASN A 28 -28.93 18.78 2.02
CA ASN A 28 -29.81 19.84 2.52
C ASN A 28 -31.29 19.41 2.64
N ARG A 29 -31.65 18.22 2.23
CA ARG A 29 -33.02 17.70 2.27
C ARG A 29 -33.08 16.17 2.39
N ILE A 30 -34.21 15.69 2.87
CA ILE A 30 -34.55 14.26 2.86
C ILE A 30 -35.28 13.92 1.56
N SER A 31 -35.08 12.69 1.05
CA SER A 31 -35.78 12.20 -0.13
C SER A 31 -37.29 12.06 0.15
N PRO A 32 -38.16 12.41 -0.81
CA PRO A 32 -39.59 12.10 -0.71
C PRO A 32 -39.90 10.61 -0.87
N GLU A 33 -38.96 9.81 -1.43
CA GLU A 33 -39.16 8.40 -1.75
C GLU A 33 -38.82 7.48 -0.56
N ALA A 34 -37.89 7.93 0.32
CA ALA A 34 -37.44 7.17 1.49
C ALA A 34 -36.81 8.15 2.51
N PRO A 35 -36.74 7.78 3.82
CA PRO A 35 -36.16 8.64 4.86
C PRO A 35 -34.61 8.63 4.80
N VAL A 36 -34.06 9.00 3.65
CA VAL A 36 -32.62 9.10 3.40
C VAL A 36 -32.22 10.50 2.96
N PRO A 37 -31.03 10.99 3.30
CA PRO A 37 -30.54 12.28 2.81
C PRO A 37 -30.33 12.24 1.29
N VAL A 38 -30.60 13.37 0.64
CA VAL A 38 -30.25 13.57 -0.77
C VAL A 38 -28.93 14.31 -0.82
N PHE A 39 -27.88 13.60 -1.29
CA PHE A 39 -26.58 14.20 -1.55
C PHE A 39 -26.61 14.90 -2.90
N VAL A 40 -26.21 16.15 -2.92
CA VAL A 40 -25.99 16.94 -4.13
C VAL A 40 -24.50 17.16 -4.27
N GLU A 41 -23.93 16.57 -5.32
CA GLU A 41 -22.50 16.61 -5.60
C GLU A 41 -22.12 17.95 -6.23
N ASP A 42 -21.03 18.55 -5.75
CA ASP A 42 -20.47 19.80 -6.25
C ASP A 42 -19.11 19.59 -6.94
N GLU A 43 -18.28 18.65 -6.43
CA GLU A 43 -16.91 18.44 -6.90
C GLU A 43 -16.51 16.97 -6.69
N ILE A 44 -15.70 16.45 -7.63
CA ILE A 44 -15.06 15.11 -7.51
C ILE A 44 -13.54 15.29 -7.55
N GLU A 45 -12.86 14.64 -6.62
CA GLU A 45 -11.41 14.51 -6.60
C GLU A 45 -11.02 13.03 -6.65
N VAL A 46 -10.11 12.65 -7.55
CA VAL A 46 -9.59 11.28 -7.67
C VAL A 46 -8.14 11.26 -7.21
N ARG A 47 -7.81 10.35 -6.30
CA ARG A 47 -6.45 10.12 -5.82
C ARG A 47 -6.06 8.66 -5.99
N HIS A 48 -4.80 8.42 -6.23
CA HIS A 48 -4.23 7.09 -6.17
C HIS A 48 -4.06 6.63 -4.71
N GLY A 49 -4.56 5.43 -4.41
CA GLY A 49 -4.44 4.80 -3.10
C GLY A 49 -3.52 3.58 -3.10
N MET A 50 -3.29 3.00 -1.91
CA MET A 50 -2.48 1.79 -1.71
C MET A 50 -1.09 1.91 -2.36
N ALA A 51 -0.63 0.91 -3.14
CA ALA A 51 0.68 0.90 -3.80
C ALA A 51 0.88 2.09 -4.76
N LEU A 52 -0.17 2.58 -5.43
CA LEU A 52 -0.04 3.74 -6.31
C LEU A 52 0.26 5.03 -5.54
N ASN A 53 -0.22 5.17 -4.29
CA ASN A 53 0.19 6.28 -3.43
C ASN A 53 1.67 6.15 -3.01
N VAL A 54 2.14 4.94 -2.73
CA VAL A 54 3.56 4.66 -2.46
C VAL A 54 4.41 5.00 -3.69
N TYR A 55 3.95 4.64 -4.89
CA TYR A 55 4.60 4.99 -6.16
C TYR A 55 4.84 6.50 -6.29
N LEU A 56 3.80 7.31 -6.07
CA LEU A 56 3.92 8.77 -6.14
C LEU A 56 4.91 9.33 -5.10
N ASN A 57 4.92 8.77 -3.89
CA ASN A 57 5.87 9.16 -2.85
C ASN A 57 7.32 8.80 -3.23
N LEU A 58 7.55 7.61 -3.79
CA LEU A 58 8.88 7.20 -4.24
C LEU A 58 9.39 8.08 -5.39
N LEU A 59 8.53 8.45 -6.33
CA LEU A 59 8.87 9.41 -7.40
C LEU A 59 9.29 10.78 -6.85
N ALA A 60 8.67 11.25 -5.76
CA ALA A 60 9.03 12.51 -5.11
C ALA A 60 10.47 12.51 -4.53
N PHE A 61 11.04 11.33 -4.27
CA PHE A 61 12.44 11.16 -3.89
C PHE A 61 13.40 11.02 -5.09
N ASN A 62 12.94 11.27 -6.32
CA ASN A 62 13.70 11.10 -7.57
C ASN A 62 14.24 9.68 -7.79
N LEU A 63 13.50 8.68 -7.36
CA LEU A 63 13.81 7.27 -7.60
C LEU A 63 13.24 6.84 -8.97
N ALA A 64 13.93 5.90 -9.62
CA ALA A 64 13.40 5.24 -10.80
C ALA A 64 12.53 4.06 -10.33
N VAL A 65 11.21 4.12 -10.54
CA VAL A 65 10.28 3.15 -9.99
C VAL A 65 9.55 2.39 -11.11
N GLU A 66 9.72 1.08 -11.13
CA GLU A 66 8.83 0.18 -11.85
C GLU A 66 7.74 -0.29 -10.88
N CYS A 67 6.47 -0.17 -11.27
CA CYS A 67 5.33 -0.49 -10.43
C CYS A 67 4.49 -1.61 -11.07
N MET A 68 4.33 -2.71 -10.33
CA MET A 68 3.49 -3.85 -10.72
C MET A 68 2.37 -4.01 -9.69
N VAL A 69 1.13 -3.88 -10.14
CA VAL A 69 -0.08 -3.98 -9.30
C VAL A 69 -1.09 -4.93 -9.94
N GLY A 70 -2.06 -5.38 -9.15
CA GLY A 70 -3.14 -6.22 -9.65
C GLY A 70 -4.00 -5.52 -10.71
N ASP A 71 -4.64 -6.31 -11.56
CA ASP A 71 -5.39 -5.83 -12.73
C ASP A 71 -6.77 -5.25 -12.34
N THR A 72 -7.32 -5.63 -11.19
CA THR A 72 -8.63 -5.15 -10.73
C THR A 72 -8.53 -3.74 -10.18
N GLN A 73 -9.35 -2.85 -10.71
CA GLN A 73 -9.44 -1.49 -10.22
C GLN A 73 -10.42 -1.42 -9.04
N VAL A 74 -9.88 -1.48 -7.82
CA VAL A 74 -10.65 -1.22 -6.60
C VAL A 74 -10.93 0.28 -6.50
N GLU A 75 -12.18 0.65 -6.20
CA GLU A 75 -12.58 2.05 -6.02
C GLU A 75 -13.18 2.28 -4.63
N LYS A 76 -12.79 3.37 -4.00
CA LYS A 76 -13.26 3.78 -2.67
C LYS A 76 -13.88 5.16 -2.75
N HIS A 77 -15.19 5.19 -2.91
CA HIS A 77 -15.97 6.42 -3.02
C HIS A 77 -16.30 6.95 -1.64
N ARG A 78 -15.88 8.18 -1.33
CA ARG A 78 -16.13 8.88 -0.07
C ARG A 78 -16.98 10.10 -0.31
N TYR A 79 -18.19 10.11 0.22
CA TYR A 79 -19.12 11.23 0.16
C TYR A 79 -18.91 12.12 1.36
N ILE A 80 -18.56 13.37 1.12
CA ILE A 80 -18.09 14.31 2.16
C ILE A 80 -18.89 15.60 2.07
N ASP A 81 -19.43 16.04 3.20
CA ASP A 81 -20.06 17.36 3.28
C ASP A 81 -19.02 18.46 3.08
N PHE A 82 -19.26 19.33 2.09
CA PHE A 82 -18.29 20.34 1.66
C PHE A 82 -17.94 21.34 2.77
N LYS A 83 -18.91 21.69 3.62
CA LYS A 83 -18.75 22.70 4.68
C LYS A 83 -18.11 22.15 5.93
N SER A 84 -18.66 21.05 6.46
CA SER A 84 -18.20 20.45 7.72
C SER A 84 -17.01 19.52 7.55
N LYS A 85 -16.71 19.11 6.32
CA LYS A 85 -15.73 18.07 5.99
C LYS A 85 -16.02 16.70 6.63
N GLN A 86 -17.28 16.50 7.05
CA GLN A 86 -17.71 15.23 7.64
C GLN A 86 -17.94 14.18 6.55
N HIS A 87 -17.46 12.97 6.80
CA HIS A 87 -17.79 11.82 5.96
C HIS A 87 -19.24 11.39 6.19
N LEU A 88 -20.01 11.30 5.10
CA LEU A 88 -21.43 10.95 5.12
C LEU A 88 -21.67 9.47 4.77
N LEU A 89 -20.90 8.97 3.79
CA LEU A 89 -21.02 7.63 3.26
C LEU A 89 -19.67 7.22 2.65
N ARG A 90 -19.36 5.92 2.70
CA ARG A 90 -18.34 5.30 1.89
C ARG A 90 -18.94 4.13 1.12
N VAL A 91 -18.59 4.03 -0.16
CA VAL A 91 -18.94 2.90 -1.03
C VAL A 91 -17.65 2.33 -1.59
N ASP A 92 -17.43 1.04 -1.39
CA ASP A 92 -16.28 0.33 -1.93
C ASP A 92 -16.77 -0.53 -3.10
N LEU A 93 -16.15 -0.38 -4.26
CA LEU A 93 -16.45 -1.15 -5.47
C LEU A 93 -15.28 -2.07 -5.80
N ASN A 94 -15.59 -3.25 -6.32
CA ASN A 94 -14.64 -4.27 -6.79
C ASN A 94 -13.68 -4.76 -5.68
N GLU A 95 -14.02 -4.57 -4.41
CA GLU A 95 -13.12 -4.90 -3.29
C GLU A 95 -12.91 -6.41 -3.11
N ASP A 96 -13.91 -7.20 -3.50
CA ASP A 96 -13.91 -8.67 -3.41
C ASP A 96 -13.68 -9.35 -4.77
N GLU A 97 -13.40 -8.59 -5.83
CA GLU A 97 -13.11 -9.17 -7.14
C GLU A 97 -11.71 -9.79 -7.18
N GLU A 98 -11.60 -10.88 -7.94
CA GLU A 98 -10.29 -11.49 -8.18
C GLU A 98 -9.40 -10.52 -8.95
N THR A 99 -8.21 -10.31 -8.45
CA THR A 99 -7.15 -9.55 -9.11
C THR A 99 -6.17 -10.51 -9.77
N GLY A 100 -5.45 -10.03 -10.79
CA GLY A 100 -4.33 -10.78 -11.35
C GLY A 100 -3.32 -11.17 -10.26
N VAL A 101 -2.58 -12.24 -10.48
CA VAL A 101 -1.64 -12.79 -9.49
C VAL A 101 -0.21 -12.48 -9.90
N PHE A 102 0.54 -11.86 -8.99
CA PHE A 102 1.98 -11.67 -9.17
C PHE A 102 2.68 -13.03 -9.31
N ARG A 103 3.48 -13.14 -10.38
CA ARG A 103 4.35 -14.28 -10.62
C ARG A 103 5.80 -13.80 -10.64
N PHE A 104 6.58 -14.32 -9.72
CA PHE A 104 7.99 -13.98 -9.67
C PHE A 104 8.72 -14.51 -10.91
N ASP A 105 9.49 -13.63 -11.56
CA ASP A 105 10.39 -13.94 -12.66
C ASP A 105 11.70 -13.19 -12.44
N GLU A 106 12.81 -13.89 -12.42
CA GLU A 106 14.15 -13.28 -12.21
C GLU A 106 14.48 -12.20 -13.24
N ARG A 107 13.88 -12.27 -14.44
CA ARG A 107 14.08 -11.24 -15.48
C ARG A 107 13.54 -9.88 -15.09
N THR A 108 12.52 -9.82 -14.24
CA THR A 108 11.99 -8.54 -13.73
C THR A 108 12.91 -7.88 -12.71
N MET A 109 13.93 -8.61 -12.25
CA MET A 109 14.88 -8.14 -11.25
C MET A 109 16.16 -7.55 -11.85
N ALA A 110 16.23 -7.45 -13.20
CA ALA A 110 17.39 -6.86 -13.86
C ALA A 110 17.52 -5.38 -13.42
N ASP A 111 18.71 -5.02 -12.92
CA ASP A 111 19.02 -3.66 -12.45
C ASP A 111 18.19 -3.13 -11.26
N VAL A 112 17.42 -3.98 -10.55
CA VAL A 112 16.70 -3.59 -9.33
C VAL A 112 17.67 -3.45 -8.16
N ASP A 113 17.69 -2.26 -7.55
CA ASP A 113 18.50 -1.95 -6.38
C ASP A 113 17.73 -2.13 -5.07
N LEU A 114 16.38 -2.07 -5.11
CA LEU A 114 15.48 -2.11 -3.95
C LEU A 114 14.10 -2.66 -4.35
N VAL A 115 13.49 -3.48 -3.50
CA VAL A 115 12.09 -3.88 -3.63
C VAL A 115 11.25 -3.26 -2.53
N VAL A 116 10.08 -2.72 -2.89
CA VAL A 116 9.08 -2.21 -1.96
C VAL A 116 7.78 -2.99 -2.20
N ILE A 117 7.19 -3.50 -1.12
CA ILE A 117 5.92 -4.25 -1.15
C ILE A 117 4.88 -3.48 -0.34
N SER A 118 3.74 -3.16 -0.98
CA SER A 118 2.57 -2.55 -0.36
C SER A 118 1.36 -3.48 -0.54
N ASP A 119 1.22 -4.40 0.40
CA ASP A 119 0.31 -5.55 0.34
C ASP A 119 -0.92 -5.32 1.23
N TYR A 120 -2.05 -5.04 0.62
CA TYR A 120 -3.35 -4.90 1.29
C TYR A 120 -4.13 -6.22 1.38
N ASN A 121 -3.46 -7.34 1.04
CA ASN A 121 -4.02 -8.69 1.10
C ASN A 121 -5.28 -8.85 0.22
N LYS A 122 -5.26 -8.21 -0.97
CA LYS A 122 -6.34 -8.30 -1.96
C LYS A 122 -6.15 -9.42 -2.99
N GLY A 123 -5.11 -10.25 -2.82
CA GLY A 123 -4.88 -11.44 -3.63
C GLY A 123 -3.77 -11.32 -4.68
N PHE A 124 -3.31 -10.12 -5.03
CA PHE A 124 -2.23 -9.96 -6.00
C PHE A 124 -0.93 -10.67 -5.57
N LEU A 125 -0.54 -10.52 -4.30
CA LEU A 125 0.69 -11.07 -3.76
C LEU A 125 0.45 -12.39 -3.01
N HIS A 126 0.61 -13.53 -3.70
CA HIS A 126 0.50 -14.85 -3.09
C HIS A 126 1.78 -15.27 -2.34
N PRO A 127 1.67 -15.96 -1.19
CA PRO A 127 2.80 -16.35 -0.38
C PRO A 127 3.92 -17.09 -1.14
N PRO A 128 3.66 -18.07 -2.05
CA PRO A 128 4.73 -18.73 -2.79
C PRO A 128 5.58 -17.80 -3.66
N ALA A 129 4.95 -16.82 -4.33
CA ALA A 129 5.67 -15.85 -5.16
C ALA A 129 6.47 -14.87 -4.29
N CYS A 130 5.89 -14.42 -3.16
CA CYS A 130 6.59 -13.58 -2.17
C CYS A 130 7.81 -14.30 -1.59
N SER A 131 7.70 -15.58 -1.24
CA SER A 131 8.82 -16.38 -0.73
C SER A 131 9.94 -16.54 -1.77
N SER A 132 9.59 -16.74 -3.05
CA SER A 132 10.57 -16.84 -4.13
C SER A 132 11.31 -15.52 -4.35
N LEU A 133 10.58 -14.41 -4.35
CA LEU A 133 11.13 -13.06 -4.45
C LEU A 133 12.05 -12.73 -3.27
N ALA A 134 11.58 -12.95 -2.03
CA ALA A 134 12.35 -12.67 -0.82
C ALA A 134 13.67 -13.44 -0.80
N ARG A 135 13.63 -14.72 -1.15
CA ARG A 135 14.83 -15.56 -1.25
C ARG A 135 15.80 -15.06 -2.31
N TYR A 136 15.31 -14.76 -3.52
CA TYR A 136 16.14 -14.22 -4.60
C TYR A 136 16.81 -12.91 -4.17
N CYS A 137 16.06 -11.98 -3.57
CA CYS A 137 16.57 -10.71 -3.10
C CYS A 137 17.65 -10.90 -2.02
N PHE A 138 17.43 -11.81 -1.09
CA PHE A 138 18.43 -12.15 -0.07
C PHE A 138 19.73 -12.67 -0.69
N ASP A 139 19.64 -13.62 -1.62
CA ASP A 139 20.81 -14.21 -2.32
C ASP A 139 21.58 -13.16 -3.14
N LYS A 140 20.91 -12.08 -3.60
CA LYS A 140 21.48 -10.96 -4.38
C LYS A 140 21.82 -9.74 -3.55
N ASN A 141 21.60 -9.75 -2.23
CA ASN A 141 21.74 -8.60 -1.34
C ASN A 141 20.90 -7.39 -1.77
N ILE A 142 19.71 -7.61 -2.31
CA ILE A 142 18.72 -6.59 -2.64
C ILE A 142 17.81 -6.42 -1.42
N PRO A 143 17.75 -5.25 -0.78
CA PRO A 143 16.84 -5.03 0.35
C PRO A 143 15.37 -5.08 -0.09
N VAL A 144 14.50 -5.61 0.78
CA VAL A 144 13.06 -5.69 0.57
C VAL A 144 12.34 -5.04 1.75
N PHE A 145 11.59 -3.97 1.49
CA PHE A 145 10.71 -3.34 2.47
C PHE A 145 9.27 -3.81 2.24
N VAL A 146 8.60 -4.23 3.31
CA VAL A 146 7.25 -4.80 3.26
C VAL A 146 6.33 -4.07 4.23
N ASP A 147 5.23 -3.53 3.70
CA ASP A 147 4.04 -3.13 4.45
C ASP A 147 2.92 -4.07 4.03
N SER A 148 2.54 -5.01 4.90
CA SER A 148 1.56 -6.05 4.57
C SER A 148 0.47 -6.16 5.62
N LYS A 149 -0.76 -6.36 5.15
CA LYS A 149 -1.95 -6.61 6.00
C LYS A 149 -2.23 -8.10 6.21
N LYS A 150 -1.32 -8.97 5.78
CA LYS A 150 -1.41 -10.39 6.07
C LYS A 150 -1.17 -10.66 7.56
N LYS A 151 -1.91 -11.60 8.11
CA LYS A 151 -1.68 -12.10 9.49
C LYS A 151 -0.53 -13.11 9.56
N ASP A 152 -0.26 -13.81 8.49
CA ASP A 152 0.89 -14.69 8.30
C ASP A 152 1.91 -14.00 7.38
N LEU A 153 3.02 -13.57 7.97
CA LEU A 153 4.11 -12.87 7.29
C LEU A 153 5.30 -13.81 6.97
N SER A 154 5.17 -15.11 7.22
CA SER A 154 6.25 -16.09 7.08
C SER A 154 6.88 -16.16 5.68
N CYS A 155 6.15 -15.71 4.65
CA CYS A 155 6.66 -15.66 3.27
C CYS A 155 7.68 -14.53 3.02
N PHE A 156 7.86 -13.60 3.96
CA PHE A 156 8.76 -12.45 3.82
C PHE A 156 10.06 -12.65 4.61
N GLU A 157 10.70 -13.81 4.45
CA GLU A 157 11.98 -14.15 5.08
C GLU A 157 13.09 -13.18 4.68
N ASN A 158 13.91 -12.74 5.65
CA ASN A 158 15.00 -11.77 5.49
C ASN A 158 14.58 -10.39 4.94
N CYS A 159 13.31 -10.01 5.10
CA CYS A 159 12.79 -8.70 4.71
C CYS A 159 12.76 -7.71 5.89
N ILE A 160 12.60 -6.43 5.57
CA ILE A 160 12.34 -5.36 6.53
C ILE A 160 10.82 -5.16 6.57
N LEU A 161 10.18 -5.63 7.64
CA LEU A 161 8.74 -5.51 7.85
C LEU A 161 8.43 -4.17 8.51
N LYS A 162 7.57 -3.37 7.91
CA LYS A 162 7.02 -2.15 8.51
C LYS A 162 5.52 -2.32 8.64
N ILE A 163 5.02 -2.34 9.87
CA ILE A 163 3.60 -2.50 10.19
C ILE A 163 3.17 -1.46 11.24
N ASN A 164 1.88 -1.20 11.36
CA ASN A 164 1.36 -0.37 12.44
C ASN A 164 1.05 -1.20 13.70
N LYS A 165 0.73 -0.52 14.81
CA LYS A 165 0.46 -1.18 16.10
C LYS A 165 -0.69 -2.19 16.02
N ASN A 166 -1.78 -1.86 15.32
CA ASN A 166 -2.93 -2.77 15.21
C ASN A 166 -2.57 -4.01 14.40
N GLU A 167 -1.84 -3.84 13.29
CA GLU A 167 -1.33 -4.95 12.49
C GLU A 167 -0.37 -5.82 13.30
N TYR A 168 0.52 -5.20 14.09
CA TYR A 168 1.44 -5.92 14.97
C TYR A 168 0.71 -6.84 15.97
N GLU A 169 -0.41 -6.39 16.52
CA GLU A 169 -1.23 -7.16 17.45
C GLU A 169 -2.00 -8.30 16.76
N GLU A 170 -2.23 -8.21 15.45
CA GLU A 170 -2.97 -9.20 14.65
C GLU A 170 -2.10 -10.25 13.97
N VAL A 171 -0.78 -10.04 13.86
CA VAL A 171 0.13 -11.01 13.22
C VAL A 171 0.17 -12.30 14.04
N VAL A 172 -0.10 -13.42 13.37
CA VAL A 172 -0.09 -14.76 13.97
C VAL A 172 1.20 -15.53 13.69
N GLN A 173 1.93 -15.16 12.63
CA GLN A 173 3.19 -15.82 12.27
C GLN A 173 4.15 -14.83 11.60
N TYR A 174 5.37 -14.77 12.13
CA TYR A 174 6.49 -14.04 11.57
C TYR A 174 7.45 -14.97 10.82
N PRO A 175 8.29 -14.43 9.91
CA PRO A 175 9.44 -15.16 9.37
C PRO A 175 10.42 -15.56 10.49
N ASN A 176 11.40 -16.43 10.18
CA ASN A 176 12.46 -16.75 11.17
C ASN A 176 13.49 -15.61 11.27
N ASN A 177 13.79 -14.93 10.16
CA ASN A 177 14.73 -13.80 10.12
C ASN A 177 14.06 -12.61 9.43
N TYR A 178 14.05 -11.47 10.11
CA TYR A 178 13.49 -10.21 9.63
C TYR A 178 13.95 -9.05 10.50
N ASP A 179 13.90 -7.83 9.95
CA ASP A 179 13.90 -6.60 10.74
C ASP A 179 12.47 -6.10 10.87
N LEU A 180 12.10 -5.57 12.04
CA LEU A 180 10.75 -5.11 12.31
C LEU A 180 10.72 -3.65 12.71
N ILE A 181 9.89 -2.88 12.02
CA ILE A 181 9.58 -1.48 12.30
C ILE A 181 8.08 -1.39 12.60
N VAL A 182 7.71 -0.93 13.81
CA VAL A 182 6.30 -0.75 14.19
C VAL A 182 6.00 0.72 14.38
N THR A 183 5.06 1.26 13.59
CA THR A 183 4.58 2.63 13.78
C THR A 183 3.51 2.68 14.86
N VAL A 184 3.68 3.55 15.87
CA VAL A 184 2.81 3.66 17.05
C VAL A 184 2.08 5.02 17.12
N GLY A 185 1.70 5.54 15.95
CA GLY A 185 0.98 6.80 15.83
C GLY A 185 1.79 7.99 16.34
N ALA A 186 1.21 8.79 17.22
CA ALA A 186 1.87 9.98 17.78
C ALA A 186 3.04 9.65 18.72
N GLU A 187 3.17 8.41 19.16
CA GLU A 187 4.27 7.97 20.03
C GLU A 187 5.58 7.74 19.26
N GLY A 188 5.51 7.67 17.91
CA GLY A 188 6.70 7.52 17.06
C GLY A 188 6.80 6.15 16.39
N THR A 189 8.01 5.61 16.34
CA THR A 189 8.33 4.35 15.67
C THR A 189 9.18 3.46 16.56
N LEU A 190 8.74 2.24 16.79
CA LEU A 190 9.50 1.23 17.53
C LEU A 190 10.40 0.46 16.56
N TYR A 191 11.71 0.45 16.83
CA TYR A 191 12.69 -0.35 16.12
C TYR A 191 13.73 -0.90 17.10
N LYS A 192 14.01 -2.19 17.06
CA LYS A 192 14.97 -2.89 17.94
C LYS A 192 14.76 -2.60 19.45
N GLY A 193 13.50 -2.38 19.86
CA GLY A 193 13.15 -2.12 21.28
C GLY A 193 13.26 -0.66 21.71
N GLU A 194 13.63 0.26 20.82
CA GLU A 194 13.71 1.70 21.07
C GLU A 194 12.63 2.44 20.28
N ILE A 195 12.09 3.51 20.88
CA ILE A 195 11.12 4.41 20.24
C ILE A 195 11.85 5.64 19.71
N TYR A 196 11.63 5.97 18.44
CA TYR A 196 12.21 7.11 17.72
C TYR A 196 11.14 8.11 17.34
#